data_fce4105eef473e749357f2825057a910
#
_entry.id   fce4105eef473e749357f2825057a910
#
_cell.length_a   1.000
_cell.length_b   1.000
_cell.length_c   1.000
_cell.angle_alpha   90.00
_cell.angle_beta   90.00
_cell.angle_gamma   90.00
#
_symmetry.space_group_name_H-M   'P 1'
#
loop_
_entity.id
_entity.type
_entity.pdbx_description
1 polymer ?
#
loop_
_entity_poly.entity_id
_entity_poly.type
_entity_poly.pdbx_seq_one_letter_code
_entity_poly.pdbx_strand_id
1 'polypeptide(L)' 'MSKVAVVYWSSTGNTEAMANAVAEGAKEAGAEVTKFETADFSADKVDEFDAIAFG' A
#
# COMPACT_ATOMS: atom_id res chain seq x y z
N MET A 1 -11.72 -3.46 11.51
CA MET A 1 -11.23 -3.63 10.15
C MET A 1 -9.78 -3.21 10.06
N SER A 2 -8.97 -4.00 9.37
CA SER A 2 -7.55 -3.69 9.26
C SER A 2 -7.30 -2.65 8.17
N LYS A 3 -6.43 -1.72 8.46
CA LYS A 3 -5.98 -0.74 7.46
C LYS A 3 -4.59 -1.13 6.99
N VAL A 4 -4.44 -1.23 5.69
CA VAL A 4 -3.17 -1.62 5.07
C VAL A 4 -2.72 -0.52 4.12
N ALA A 5 -1.48 -0.08 4.26
CA ALA A 5 -0.88 0.85 3.33
C ALA A 5 0.06 0.09 2.40
N VAL A 6 -0.08 0.32 1.10
CA VAL A 6 0.84 -0.25 0.12
C VAL A 6 1.68 0.88 -0.42
N VAL A 7 2.97 0.86 -0.10
CA VAL A 7 3.91 1.90 -0.53
C VAL A 7 4.76 1.33 -1.66
N TYR A 8 4.79 2.00 -2.77
CA TYR A 8 5.49 1.52 -3.94
C TYR A 8 6.27 2.64 -4.62
N TRP A 9 7.28 2.23 -5.36
CA TRP A 9 8.10 3.14 -6.15
C TRP A 9 7.54 3.20 -7.57
N SER A 10 7.12 4.37 -8.00
CA SER A 10 6.42 4.53 -9.27
C SER A 10 7.33 4.74 -10.49
N SER A 11 8.64 4.58 -10.32
CA SER A 11 9.58 4.81 -11.43
C SER A 11 9.46 3.78 -12.55
N THR A 12 8.85 2.62 -12.28
CA THR A 12 8.60 1.59 -13.28
C THR A 12 7.18 1.09 -13.18
N GLY A 13 6.56 0.78 -14.31
CA GLY A 13 5.20 0.26 -14.34
C GLY A 13 5.03 -1.09 -13.65
N ASN A 14 6.11 -1.88 -13.58
CA ASN A 14 6.05 -3.19 -12.96
C ASN A 14 5.75 -3.10 -11.46
N THR A 15 6.32 -2.12 -10.78
CA THR A 15 6.08 -1.93 -9.35
C THR A 15 4.64 -1.56 -9.08
N GLU A 16 4.06 -0.73 -9.93
CA GLU A 16 2.66 -0.36 -9.80
C GLU A 16 1.75 -1.57 -9.96
N ALA A 17 2.05 -2.44 -10.91
CA ALA A 17 1.26 -3.66 -11.12
C ALA A 17 1.32 -4.57 -9.89
N MET A 18 2.49 -4.69 -9.27
CA MET A 18 2.64 -5.47 -8.05
C MET A 18 1.85 -4.85 -6.90
N ALA A 19 1.91 -3.54 -6.76
CA ALA A 19 1.17 -2.85 -5.71
C ALA A 19 -0.33 -3.06 -5.87
N ASN A 20 -0.83 -3.02 -7.09
CA ASN A 20 -2.24 -3.28 -7.38
C ASN A 20 -2.64 -4.70 -6.99
N ALA A 21 -1.80 -5.68 -7.30
CA ALA A 21 -2.08 -7.08 -6.96
C ALA A 21 -2.14 -7.28 -5.45
N VAL A 22 -1.19 -6.70 -4.72
CA VAL A 22 -1.18 -6.77 -3.26
C VAL A 22 -2.41 -6.08 -2.67
N ALA A 23 -2.76 -4.92 -3.21
CA ALA A 23 -3.92 -4.18 -2.74
C ALA A 23 -5.21 -4.98 -2.94
N GLU A 24 -5.37 -5.64 -4.09
CA GLU A 24 -6.54 -6.46 -4.34
C GLU A 24 -6.62 -7.65 -3.40
N GLY A 25 -5.49 -8.31 -3.16
CA GLY A 25 -5.45 -9.43 -2.23
C GLY A 25 -5.86 -9.03 -0.82
N ALA A 26 -5.34 -7.91 -0.34
CA ALA A 26 -5.68 -7.42 0.98
C ALA A 26 -7.17 -6.99 1.06
N LYS A 27 -7.66 -6.39 -0.01
CA LYS A 27 -9.06 -5.97 -0.07
C LYS A 27 -10.00 -7.17 -0.04
N GLU A 28 -9.65 -8.24 -0.72
CA GLU A 28 -10.44 -9.47 -0.68
C GLU A 28 -10.48 -10.08 0.71
N ALA A 29 -9.42 -9.89 1.48
CA ALA A 29 -9.37 -10.35 2.87
C ALA A 29 -10.19 -9.48 3.82
N GLY A 30 -10.80 -8.42 3.31
CA GLY A 30 -11.63 -7.54 4.13
C GLY A 30 -10.89 -6.35 4.71
N ALA A 31 -9.66 -6.10 4.28
CA ALA A 31 -8.88 -4.98 4.76
C ALA A 31 -9.16 -3.71 3.95
N GLU A 32 -9.04 -2.57 4.60
CA GLU A 32 -9.08 -1.29 3.92
C GLU A 32 -7.67 -0.97 3.42
N VAL A 33 -7.52 -0.84 2.12
CA VAL A 33 -6.21 -0.67 1.50
C VAL A 33 -6.08 0.71 0.87
N THR A 34 -4.97 1.37 1.15
CA THR A 34 -4.62 2.64 0.53
C THR A 34 -3.24 2.52 -0.11
N LYS A 35 -3.12 2.96 -1.35
CA LYS A 35 -1.84 2.91 -2.08
C LYS A 35 -1.17 4.27 -2.01
N PHE A 36 0.11 4.27 -1.76
CA PHE A 36 0.93 5.48 -1.73
C PHE A 36 2.18 5.30 -2.58
N GLU A 37 2.62 6.38 -3.20
CA GLU A 37 3.96 6.41 -3.76
C GLU A 37 4.94 6.71 -2.63
N THR A 38 6.19 6.23 -2.78
CA THR A 38 7.19 6.47 -1.75
C THR A 38 7.41 7.95 -1.47
N ALA A 39 7.24 8.80 -2.47
CA ALA A 39 7.38 10.24 -2.30
C ALA A 39 6.23 10.86 -1.50
N ASP A 40 5.07 10.24 -1.52
CA ASP A 40 3.88 10.76 -0.83
C ASP A 40 3.72 10.18 0.57
N PHE A 41 4.37 9.07 0.83
CA PHE A 41 4.25 8.41 2.13
C PHE A 41 5.17 9.06 3.15
N SER A 42 4.63 9.43 4.29
CA SER A 42 5.41 10.03 5.37
C SER A 42 5.29 9.21 6.65
N ALA A 43 6.23 9.41 7.56
CA ALA A 43 6.23 8.70 8.83
C ALA A 43 4.98 8.97 9.66
N ASP A 44 4.35 10.12 9.47
CA ASP A 44 3.13 10.47 10.19
C ASP A 44 1.96 9.55 9.82
N LYS A 45 1.99 8.99 8.62
CA LYS A 45 0.93 8.11 8.14
C LYS A 45 1.07 6.69 8.66
N VAL A 46 2.24 6.32 9.15
CA VAL A 46 2.48 4.97 9.64
C VAL A 46 1.50 4.59 10.76
N ASP A 47 1.21 5.53 11.63
CA ASP A 47 0.33 5.29 12.77
C ASP A 47 -1.12 5.05 12.37
N GLU A 48 -1.50 5.44 11.17
CA GLU A 48 -2.87 5.28 10.69
C GLU A 48 -3.15 3.87 10.18
N PHE A 49 -2.12 3.08 9.95
CA PHE A 49 -2.26 1.77 9.34
C PHE A 49 -1.79 0.65 10.26
N ASP A 50 -2.49 -0.46 10.20
CA ASP A 50 -2.14 -1.66 10.98
C ASP A 50 -0.98 -2.43 10.34
N ALA A 51 -0.86 -2.34 9.02
CA ALA A 51 0.20 -3.00 8.28
C ALA A 51 0.63 -2.15 7.10
N ILE A 52 1.90 -2.26 6.72
CA ILE A 52 2.46 -1.51 5.60
C ILE A 52 3.25 -2.48 4.72
N ALA A 53 2.93 -2.49 3.44
CA ALA A 53 3.65 -3.29 2.47
C ALA A 53 4.50 -2.37 1.58
N PHE A 54 5.78 -2.68 1.46
CA PHE A 54 6.69 -1.96 0.58
C PHE A 54 7.01 -2.80 -0.65
N GLY A 55 6.88 -2.19 -1.80
CA GLY A 55 7.19 -2.84 -3.07
C GLY A 55 8.39 -2.28 -3.78
#